data_312e716806f0860befbb31f13d77aad3
#
_entry.id   312e716806f0860befbb31f13d77aad3
#
_cell.length_a   1.000
_cell.length_b   1.000
_cell.length_c   1.000
_cell.angle_alpha   90.00
_cell.angle_beta   90.00
_cell.angle_gamma   90.00
#
_symmetry.space_group_name_H-M   'P 1'
#
loop_
_entity.id
_entity.type
_entity.pdbx_description
1 polymer ?
#
loop_
_entity_poly.entity_id
_entity_poly.type
_entity_poly.pdbx_seq_one_letter_code
_entity_poly.pdbx_strand_id
1 'polypeptide(L)'
;MVKFRFFKCINFQFAILVSSRVWGTARPNKKQFQRAENFQELKICGRGTFFLSLRFPERIERAKMIQKYELPILEYDSNSEEVIRPNHGAEQLKLPEKCVYAFLGEAVDDYAFEAEATVAETFETITRNYPVYIVKQDGMEFCLCAAPLGAPAAAQLMDFLISCGCKKIISTGSCGVLTDLAENEFLIPVKALRDEGASYHYLPASRYIELDKNIRDAIEHTLLAQNIPFRECVTWTTDGFFRETQDMVRYRVAEGCTTVEMECAALAACAQKRGASFGQILYTADSLANVLKHDERDWGKNSLRKALELCIAVLQTI
;
A
#
# COMPACT_ATOMS: atom_id res chain seq x y z
N MET A 1 -20.19 29.11 -20.19
CA MET A 1 -18.94 28.47 -19.76
C MET A 1 -18.03 29.56 -19.24
N VAL A 2 -17.83 29.64 -17.92
CA VAL A 2 -16.99 30.67 -17.26
C VAL A 2 -15.56 30.20 -17.29
N LYS A 3 -14.64 30.92 -17.96
CA LYS A 3 -13.21 30.62 -17.94
C LYS A 3 -12.58 31.28 -16.72
N PHE A 4 -12.05 30.48 -15.80
CA PHE A 4 -11.23 30.94 -14.67
C PHE A 4 -9.77 31.02 -15.12
N ARG A 5 -9.07 32.12 -14.83
CA ARG A 5 -7.62 32.23 -14.95
C ARG A 5 -7.02 32.42 -13.56
N PHE A 6 -6.11 31.54 -13.20
CA PHE A 6 -5.32 31.64 -11.97
C PHE A 6 -4.01 32.38 -12.24
N PHE A 7 -3.70 33.37 -11.41
CA PHE A 7 -2.43 34.05 -11.42
C PHE A 7 -1.75 33.87 -10.07
N LYS A 8 -0.48 33.49 -10.10
CA LYS A 8 0.35 33.34 -8.91
C LYS A 8 0.95 34.72 -8.60
N CYS A 9 0.53 35.36 -7.51
CA CYS A 9 1.20 36.56 -6.98
C CYS A 9 2.33 36.15 -6.02
N ILE A 10 3.45 36.86 -6.11
CA ILE A 10 4.60 36.71 -5.25
C ILE A 10 4.19 37.20 -3.86
N ASN A 11 3.73 36.31 -2.99
CA ASN A 11 3.47 36.40 -1.55
C ASN A 11 2.26 35.56 -1.12
N PHE A 12 2.12 34.31 -1.62
CA PHE A 12 1.12 33.33 -1.16
C PHE A 12 -0.37 33.78 -1.16
N GLN A 13 -0.74 34.79 -1.98
CA GLN A 13 -2.12 35.16 -2.18
C GLN A 13 -2.57 34.76 -3.60
N PHE A 14 -3.66 33.99 -3.69
CA PHE A 14 -4.29 33.69 -4.96
C PHE A 14 -5.44 34.68 -5.18
N ALA A 15 -5.40 35.44 -6.28
CA ALA A 15 -6.50 36.30 -6.70
C ALA A 15 -7.24 35.64 -7.87
N ILE A 16 -8.57 35.54 -7.77
CA ILE A 16 -9.42 35.09 -8.86
C ILE A 16 -9.99 36.33 -9.54
N LEU A 17 -9.64 36.55 -10.80
CA LEU A 17 -10.18 37.64 -11.59
C LEU A 17 -11.43 37.15 -12.31
N VAL A 18 -12.60 37.68 -11.96
CA VAL A 18 -13.86 37.43 -12.65
C VAL A 18 -14.17 38.64 -13.54
N SER A 19 -14.09 38.47 -14.85
CA SER A 19 -14.40 39.54 -15.81
C SER A 19 -15.89 39.69 -16.02
N SER A 20 -16.40 40.90 -15.89
CA SER A 20 -17.84 41.28 -16.02
C SER A 20 -18.43 41.19 -17.45
N ARG A 21 -17.65 40.73 -18.44
CA ARG A 21 -18.15 40.64 -19.84
C ARG A 21 -19.14 39.50 -20.11
N VAL A 22 -19.48 38.69 -19.10
CA VAL A 22 -20.36 37.51 -19.27
C VAL A 22 -21.70 37.63 -18.54
N TRP A 23 -21.93 38.73 -17.80
CA TRP A 23 -23.19 38.92 -17.08
C TRP A 23 -23.93 40.13 -17.64
N GLY A 24 -25.13 39.89 -18.16
CA GLY A 24 -26.06 40.97 -18.44
C GLY A 24 -26.35 41.76 -17.16
N THR A 25 -26.94 42.95 -17.29
CA THR A 25 -27.12 44.04 -16.31
C THR A 25 -27.78 43.69 -14.95
N ALA A 26 -27.89 42.45 -14.53
CA ALA A 26 -28.41 42.03 -13.24
C ALA A 26 -27.30 41.93 -12.16
N ARG A 27 -27.39 42.76 -11.12
CA ARG A 27 -26.50 42.67 -9.93
C ARG A 27 -26.76 41.37 -9.19
N PRO A 28 -25.72 40.56 -8.87
CA PRO A 28 -25.88 39.33 -8.10
C PRO A 28 -26.40 39.65 -6.68
N ASN A 29 -27.37 38.86 -6.23
CA ASN A 29 -28.02 39.04 -4.92
C ASN A 29 -27.06 38.53 -3.82
N LYS A 30 -26.87 39.30 -2.72
CA LYS A 30 -26.02 38.97 -1.58
C LYS A 30 -26.28 37.59 -1.00
N LYS A 31 -27.46 37.00 -1.12
CA LYS A 31 -27.83 35.70 -0.61
C LYS A 31 -27.13 34.49 -1.31
N GLN A 32 -26.59 34.68 -2.52
CA GLN A 32 -25.88 33.62 -3.25
C GLN A 32 -24.43 33.41 -2.77
N PHE A 33 -23.87 34.35 -2.01
CA PHE A 33 -22.50 34.29 -1.50
C PHE A 33 -22.41 33.87 -0.03
N GLN A 34 -23.52 33.63 0.66
CA GLN A 34 -23.56 33.32 2.11
C GLN A 34 -23.19 31.86 2.45
N ARG A 35 -22.78 31.02 1.48
CA ARG A 35 -22.45 29.60 1.72
C ARG A 35 -20.95 29.27 1.74
N ALA A 36 -20.09 30.29 1.74
CA ALA A 36 -18.65 30.09 1.86
C ALA A 36 -18.17 30.68 3.19
N GLU A 37 -18.09 29.89 4.24
CA GLU A 37 -17.73 30.27 5.61
C GLU A 37 -16.30 30.84 5.79
N ASN A 38 -15.52 31.00 4.72
CA ASN A 38 -14.10 31.37 4.76
C ASN A 38 -13.76 32.69 4.04
N PHE A 39 -14.74 33.58 3.75
CA PHE A 39 -14.47 34.86 3.07
C PHE A 39 -14.48 36.01 4.08
N GLN A 40 -13.33 36.65 4.32
CA GLN A 40 -13.26 37.77 5.28
C GLN A 40 -13.41 39.18 4.65
N GLU A 41 -13.19 39.40 3.38
CA GLU A 41 -13.34 40.72 2.78
C GLU A 41 -13.61 40.71 1.28
N LEU A 42 -14.61 41.51 0.84
CA LEU A 42 -14.88 41.81 -0.56
C LEU A 42 -14.44 43.25 -0.82
N LYS A 43 -13.36 43.50 -1.53
CA LYS A 43 -13.00 44.88 -1.96
C LYS A 43 -13.42 45.13 -3.39
N ILE A 44 -14.17 46.22 -3.58
CA ILE A 44 -14.59 46.70 -4.90
C ILE A 44 -13.53 47.68 -5.38
N CYS A 45 -12.83 47.35 -6.45
CA CYS A 45 -11.90 48.27 -7.12
C CYS A 45 -12.59 48.76 -8.41
N GLY A 46 -12.61 50.06 -8.65
CA GLY A 46 -13.40 50.73 -9.68
C GLY A 46 -13.46 50.05 -11.05
N ARG A 47 -14.60 50.18 -11.74
CA ARG A 47 -14.97 49.60 -13.04
C ARG A 47 -15.34 48.13 -13.07
N GLY A 48 -16.02 47.59 -12.04
CA GLY A 48 -16.69 46.27 -12.11
C GLY A 48 -15.76 45.08 -12.02
N THR A 49 -14.57 45.25 -11.52
CA THR A 49 -13.62 44.14 -11.22
C THR A 49 -13.68 43.83 -9.73
N PHE A 50 -13.97 42.57 -9.39
CA PHE A 50 -14.03 42.11 -8.01
C PHE A 50 -12.76 41.31 -7.68
N PHE A 51 -12.08 41.67 -6.61
CA PHE A 51 -11.00 40.84 -6.03
C PHE A 51 -11.53 40.09 -4.81
N LEU A 52 -11.49 38.78 -4.89
CA LEU A 52 -11.72 37.91 -3.73
C LEU A 52 -10.37 37.58 -3.11
N SER A 53 -10.11 38.10 -1.92
CA SER A 53 -8.91 37.71 -1.15
C SER A 53 -9.29 36.57 -0.21
N LEU A 54 -8.71 35.41 -0.45
CA LEU A 54 -8.76 34.28 0.49
C LEU A 54 -7.64 34.46 1.51
N ARG A 55 -7.98 34.80 2.76
CA ARG A 55 -7.04 34.60 3.88
C ARG A 55 -7.23 33.18 4.37
N PHE A 56 -6.25 32.35 4.17
CA PHE A 56 -6.14 31.11 4.90
C PHE A 56 -5.87 31.45 6.38
N PRO A 57 -6.52 30.78 7.35
CA PRO A 57 -6.26 31.03 8.75
C PRO A 57 -4.75 30.82 9.05
N GLU A 58 -4.15 31.75 9.78
CA GLU A 58 -2.72 31.73 10.20
C GLU A 58 -2.37 30.62 11.19
N ARG A 59 -3.25 29.67 11.44
CA ARG A 59 -2.96 28.44 12.16
C ARG A 59 -2.52 27.32 11.20
N ILE A 60 -1.50 27.58 10.41
CA ILE A 60 -0.57 26.52 10.08
C ILE A 60 0.33 26.43 11.31
N GLU A 61 -0.05 25.61 12.31
CA GLU A 61 0.94 25.01 13.21
C GLU A 61 2.10 24.64 12.32
N ARG A 62 3.33 24.95 12.74
CA ARG A 62 4.55 24.62 11.98
C ARG A 62 4.48 23.15 11.61
N ALA A 63 3.82 22.85 10.50
CA ALA A 63 3.96 21.58 9.81
C ALA A 63 5.47 21.39 9.72
N LYS A 64 5.99 20.28 10.23
CA LYS A 64 7.40 19.94 10.01
C LYS A 64 7.60 20.07 8.54
N MET A 65 8.29 21.14 8.08
CA MET A 65 8.44 21.40 6.65
C MET A 65 9.11 20.18 6.05
N ILE A 66 8.48 19.61 5.01
CA ILE A 66 9.09 18.52 4.25
C ILE A 66 10.47 18.99 3.85
N GLN A 67 11.49 18.26 4.26
CA GLN A 67 12.88 18.61 3.93
C GLN A 67 13.15 18.21 2.49
N LYS A 68 13.59 19.18 1.66
CA LYS A 68 13.99 18.92 0.28
C LYS A 68 15.31 18.14 0.23
N TYR A 69 15.34 17.07 -0.53
CA TYR A 69 16.52 16.26 -0.82
C TYR A 69 16.87 16.31 -2.32
N GLU A 70 18.07 15.86 -2.67
CA GLU A 70 18.47 15.68 -4.07
C GLU A 70 17.61 14.59 -4.75
N LEU A 71 17.30 13.51 -4.02
CA LEU A 71 16.42 12.44 -4.44
C LEU A 71 15.04 12.64 -3.79
N PRO A 72 13.98 12.97 -4.55
CA PRO A 72 12.66 13.27 -4.01
C PRO A 72 12.05 12.12 -3.20
N ILE A 73 12.42 10.87 -3.48
CA ILE A 73 11.94 9.68 -2.75
C ILE A 73 12.30 9.70 -1.25
N LEU A 74 13.27 10.52 -0.86
CA LEU A 74 13.67 10.68 0.54
C LEU A 74 12.88 11.78 1.27
N GLU A 75 11.99 12.49 0.58
CA GLU A 75 11.17 13.58 1.11
C GLU A 75 9.93 13.00 1.80
N TYR A 76 10.07 12.66 3.08
CA TYR A 76 9.00 12.05 3.85
C TYR A 76 8.12 13.10 4.56
N ASP A 77 6.81 12.99 4.38
CA ASP A 77 5.81 13.74 5.15
C ASP A 77 5.24 12.87 6.28
N SER A 78 5.40 13.33 7.52
CA SER A 78 4.84 12.65 8.69
C SER A 78 3.34 12.92 8.91
N ASN A 79 2.72 13.83 8.14
CA ASN A 79 1.30 14.10 8.22
C ASN A 79 0.50 12.85 7.83
N SER A 80 -0.60 12.61 8.54
CA SER A 80 -1.50 11.48 8.29
C SER A 80 -2.77 11.89 7.55
N GLU A 81 -2.91 13.16 7.17
CA GLU A 81 -4.09 13.66 6.46
C GLU A 81 -3.80 13.71 4.94
N GLU A 82 -4.14 12.64 4.26
CA GLU A 82 -4.06 12.56 2.81
C GLU A 82 -5.21 13.35 2.15
N VAL A 83 -4.95 13.95 0.98
CA VAL A 83 -5.99 14.63 0.17
C VAL A 83 -6.99 13.61 -0.36
N ILE A 84 -6.54 12.42 -0.75
CA ILE A 84 -7.39 11.29 -1.15
C ILE A 84 -7.25 10.22 -0.07
N ARG A 85 -8.34 9.94 0.64
CA ARG A 85 -8.36 8.89 1.68
C ARG A 85 -8.36 7.52 1.03
N PRO A 86 -7.67 6.51 1.62
CA PRO A 86 -7.60 5.18 1.01
C PRO A 86 -8.97 4.51 0.81
N ASN A 87 -9.94 4.76 1.70
CA ASN A 87 -11.31 4.24 1.62
C ASN A 87 -12.29 5.23 0.95
N HIS A 88 -11.81 6.15 0.13
CA HIS A 88 -12.66 7.09 -0.59
C HIS A 88 -13.69 6.37 -1.47
N GLY A 89 -14.98 6.72 -1.29
CA GLY A 89 -16.10 6.05 -1.95
C GLY A 89 -16.59 4.78 -1.24
N ALA A 90 -15.86 4.29 -0.23
CA ALA A 90 -16.19 3.10 0.58
C ALA A 90 -16.18 3.38 2.08
N GLU A 91 -16.48 4.61 2.51
CA GLU A 91 -16.36 5.07 3.91
C GLU A 91 -17.29 4.31 4.87
N GLN A 92 -18.35 3.69 4.36
CA GLN A 92 -19.29 2.89 5.15
C GLN A 92 -18.94 1.40 5.20
N LEU A 93 -17.97 0.95 4.38
CA LEU A 93 -17.55 -0.44 4.35
C LEU A 93 -16.87 -0.81 5.66
N LYS A 94 -17.25 -1.95 6.21
CA LYS A 94 -16.66 -2.54 7.41
C LYS A 94 -16.22 -3.95 7.10
N LEU A 95 -14.93 -4.13 6.96
CA LEU A 95 -14.30 -5.42 6.73
C LEU A 95 -13.95 -6.11 8.06
N PRO A 96 -13.88 -7.45 8.08
CA PRO A 96 -13.33 -8.21 9.19
C PRO A 96 -11.92 -7.74 9.56
N GLU A 97 -11.57 -7.83 10.85
CA GLU A 97 -10.24 -7.43 11.37
C GLU A 97 -9.11 -8.26 10.76
N LYS A 98 -9.39 -9.54 10.46
CA LYS A 98 -8.42 -10.51 9.94
C LYS A 98 -8.45 -10.55 8.41
N CYS A 99 -7.29 -10.67 7.79
CA CYS A 99 -7.18 -10.68 6.33
C CYS A 99 -6.06 -11.60 5.85
N VAL A 100 -6.36 -12.43 4.84
CA VAL A 100 -5.35 -13.07 3.99
C VAL A 100 -5.19 -12.24 2.71
N TYR A 101 -3.98 -11.80 2.45
CA TYR A 101 -3.62 -10.97 1.30
C TYR A 101 -2.57 -11.70 0.46
N ALA A 102 -3.01 -12.34 -0.64
CA ALA A 102 -2.23 -13.41 -1.26
C ALA A 102 -1.84 -13.12 -2.73
N PHE A 103 -0.56 -13.31 -3.04
CA PHE A 103 0.00 -13.24 -4.40
C PHE A 103 -0.05 -14.63 -5.06
N LEU A 104 -1.24 -15.18 -5.19
CA LEU A 104 -1.48 -16.55 -5.68
C LEU A 104 -2.34 -16.61 -6.95
N GLY A 105 -2.62 -15.46 -7.55
CA GLY A 105 -3.42 -15.37 -8.78
C GLY A 105 -4.81 -15.97 -8.60
N GLU A 106 -5.20 -16.81 -9.57
CA GLU A 106 -6.54 -17.44 -9.63
C GLU A 106 -6.82 -18.39 -8.45
N ALA A 107 -5.78 -18.92 -7.79
CA ALA A 107 -5.97 -19.81 -6.63
C ALA A 107 -6.73 -19.14 -5.47
N VAL A 108 -6.71 -17.80 -5.39
CA VAL A 108 -7.50 -17.03 -4.43
C VAL A 108 -8.98 -17.08 -4.78
N ASP A 109 -9.32 -16.87 -6.05
CA ASP A 109 -10.70 -16.89 -6.55
C ASP A 109 -11.28 -18.30 -6.48
N ASP A 110 -10.49 -19.33 -6.81
CA ASP A 110 -10.86 -20.74 -6.69
C ASP A 110 -11.19 -21.10 -5.23
N TYR A 111 -10.33 -20.70 -4.29
CA TYR A 111 -10.59 -20.92 -2.87
C TYR A 111 -11.84 -20.17 -2.39
N ALA A 112 -12.03 -18.93 -2.80
CA ALA A 112 -13.20 -18.15 -2.44
C ALA A 112 -14.50 -18.82 -2.93
N PHE A 113 -14.47 -19.38 -4.14
CA PHE A 113 -15.59 -20.15 -4.70
C PHE A 113 -15.85 -21.44 -3.90
N GLU A 114 -14.82 -22.23 -3.60
CA GLU A 114 -14.94 -23.46 -2.80
C GLU A 114 -15.47 -23.20 -1.38
N ALA A 115 -15.07 -22.08 -0.77
CA ALA A 115 -15.48 -21.65 0.56
C ALA A 115 -16.85 -20.92 0.58
N GLU A 116 -17.55 -20.84 -0.55
CA GLU A 116 -18.81 -20.10 -0.70
C GLU A 116 -18.70 -18.65 -0.17
N ALA A 117 -17.55 -18.01 -0.41
CA ALA A 117 -17.27 -16.66 0.05
C ALA A 117 -18.19 -15.63 -0.63
N THR A 118 -18.48 -14.55 0.09
CA THR A 118 -19.24 -13.41 -0.46
C THR A 118 -18.32 -12.28 -0.83
N VAL A 119 -18.56 -11.62 -1.96
CA VAL A 119 -17.86 -10.40 -2.33
C VAL A 119 -18.42 -9.24 -1.51
N ALA A 120 -17.58 -8.64 -0.67
CA ALA A 120 -17.95 -7.47 0.14
C ALA A 120 -17.81 -6.17 -0.65
N GLU A 121 -16.78 -6.09 -1.49
CA GLU A 121 -16.45 -4.93 -2.32
C GLU A 121 -15.56 -5.38 -3.47
N THR A 122 -15.43 -4.54 -4.48
CA THR A 122 -14.44 -4.72 -5.55
C THR A 122 -13.54 -3.49 -5.61
N PHE A 123 -12.26 -3.67 -5.32
CA PHE A 123 -11.30 -2.60 -5.49
C PHE A 123 -10.99 -2.43 -6.98
N GLU A 124 -11.56 -1.38 -7.56
CA GLU A 124 -11.43 -1.09 -8.99
C GLU A 124 -10.16 -0.29 -9.27
N THR A 125 -9.38 -0.76 -10.21
CA THR A 125 -8.25 -0.02 -10.77
C THR A 125 -8.44 0.17 -12.27
N ILE A 126 -7.66 1.06 -12.88
CA ILE A 126 -7.74 1.29 -14.33
C ILE A 126 -7.33 0.06 -15.15
N THR A 127 -6.60 -0.89 -14.56
CA THR A 127 -6.06 -2.05 -15.26
C THR A 127 -6.74 -3.36 -14.90
N ARG A 128 -7.21 -3.51 -13.66
CA ARG A 128 -7.84 -4.74 -13.17
C ARG A 128 -8.70 -4.43 -11.94
N ASN A 129 -9.72 -5.26 -11.75
CA ASN A 129 -10.56 -5.28 -10.56
C ASN A 129 -10.10 -6.39 -9.60
N TYR A 130 -10.13 -6.09 -8.30
CA TYR A 130 -9.73 -7.02 -7.25
C TYR A 130 -10.91 -7.24 -6.29
N PRO A 131 -11.61 -8.39 -6.36
CA PRO A 131 -12.66 -8.72 -5.42
C PRO A 131 -12.10 -8.85 -4.00
N VAL A 132 -12.80 -8.28 -3.03
CA VAL A 132 -12.55 -8.46 -1.60
C VAL A 132 -13.59 -9.42 -1.07
N TYR A 133 -13.17 -10.64 -0.79
CA TYR A 133 -14.05 -11.69 -0.30
C TYR A 133 -14.14 -11.66 1.21
N ILE A 134 -15.33 -12.03 1.74
CA ILE A 134 -15.51 -12.42 3.14
C ILE A 134 -15.73 -13.92 3.17
N VAL A 135 -14.85 -14.61 3.88
CA VAL A 135 -14.91 -16.05 4.11
C VAL A 135 -15.38 -16.30 5.54
N LYS A 136 -16.30 -17.26 5.72
CA LYS A 136 -16.76 -17.74 7.03
C LYS A 136 -16.41 -19.20 7.16
N GLN A 137 -15.44 -19.49 8.00
CA GLN A 137 -14.94 -20.85 8.18
C GLN A 137 -14.57 -21.11 9.63
N ASP A 138 -14.95 -22.26 10.18
CA ASP A 138 -14.62 -22.70 11.54
C ASP A 138 -14.93 -21.66 12.64
N GLY A 139 -16.05 -20.94 12.48
CA GLY A 139 -16.46 -19.87 13.40
C GLY A 139 -15.67 -18.58 13.30
N MET A 140 -14.73 -18.48 12.37
CA MET A 140 -13.97 -17.27 12.05
C MET A 140 -14.52 -16.60 10.78
N GLU A 141 -14.54 -15.27 10.79
CA GLU A 141 -14.80 -14.45 9.61
C GLU A 141 -13.54 -13.64 9.27
N PHE A 142 -13.12 -13.68 8.01
CA PHE A 142 -11.93 -12.98 7.56
C PHE A 142 -12.06 -12.50 6.11
N CYS A 143 -11.27 -11.47 5.77
CA CYS A 143 -11.10 -11.06 4.38
C CYS A 143 -10.13 -11.97 3.66
N LEU A 144 -10.42 -12.24 2.38
CA LEU A 144 -9.51 -12.88 1.45
C LEU A 144 -9.44 -12.01 0.20
N CYS A 145 -8.23 -11.69 -0.26
CA CYS A 145 -8.05 -10.86 -1.45
C CYS A 145 -6.78 -11.27 -2.21
N ALA A 146 -6.91 -11.36 -3.54
CA ALA A 146 -5.76 -11.48 -4.41
C ALA A 146 -4.99 -10.16 -4.44
N ALA A 147 -3.69 -10.23 -4.17
CA ALA A 147 -2.81 -9.06 -4.17
C ALA A 147 -2.32 -8.73 -5.59
N PRO A 148 -2.29 -7.46 -5.99
CA PRO A 148 -1.65 -7.04 -7.23
C PRO A 148 -0.12 -7.13 -7.13
N LEU A 149 0.52 -7.45 -8.24
CA LEU A 149 1.98 -7.51 -8.34
C LEU A 149 2.61 -6.12 -8.22
N GLY A 150 3.68 -6.03 -7.47
CA GLY A 150 4.53 -4.85 -7.32
C GLY A 150 4.15 -3.94 -6.16
N ALA A 151 5.16 -3.43 -5.47
CA ALA A 151 5.04 -2.67 -4.24
C ALA A 151 3.99 -1.53 -4.28
N PRO A 152 3.93 -0.65 -5.30
CA PRO A 152 2.95 0.45 -5.31
C PRO A 152 1.50 -0.04 -5.39
N ALA A 153 1.22 -1.02 -6.24
CA ALA A 153 -0.14 -1.53 -6.44
C ALA A 153 -0.61 -2.33 -5.21
N ALA A 154 0.27 -3.18 -4.67
CA ALA A 154 -0.02 -3.97 -3.49
C ALA A 154 -0.24 -3.08 -2.24
N ALA A 155 0.60 -2.08 -2.03
CA ALA A 155 0.44 -1.15 -0.91
C ALA A 155 -0.86 -0.34 -1.02
N GLN A 156 -1.28 0.06 -2.22
CA GLN A 156 -2.51 0.81 -2.44
C GLN A 156 -3.76 0.00 -2.04
N LEU A 157 -3.86 -1.27 -2.47
CA LEU A 157 -4.98 -2.12 -2.09
C LEU A 157 -4.93 -2.48 -0.60
N MET A 158 -3.75 -2.77 -0.05
CA MET A 158 -3.61 -3.03 1.39
C MET A 158 -4.03 -1.83 2.25
N ASP A 159 -3.67 -0.62 1.83
CA ASP A 159 -4.07 0.62 2.51
C ASP A 159 -5.61 0.77 2.53
N PHE A 160 -6.27 0.46 1.42
CA PHE A 160 -7.73 0.39 1.33
C PHE A 160 -8.30 -0.64 2.33
N LEU A 161 -7.80 -1.88 2.34
CA LEU A 161 -8.26 -2.93 3.25
C LEU A 161 -8.12 -2.52 4.73
N ILE A 162 -6.98 -1.93 5.11
CA ILE A 162 -6.74 -1.45 6.47
C ILE A 162 -7.71 -0.31 6.82
N SER A 163 -7.92 0.63 5.91
CA SER A 163 -8.81 1.76 6.11
C SER A 163 -10.28 1.36 6.21
N CYS A 164 -10.65 0.20 5.64
CA CYS A 164 -11.98 -0.39 5.76
C CYS A 164 -12.15 -1.32 6.98
N GLY A 165 -11.09 -1.62 7.74
CA GLY A 165 -11.24 -2.37 9.00
C GLY A 165 -10.20 -3.45 9.27
N CYS A 166 -9.46 -3.93 8.28
CA CYS A 166 -8.45 -4.97 8.47
C CYS A 166 -7.32 -4.47 9.40
N LYS A 167 -6.93 -5.29 10.39
CA LYS A 167 -5.87 -4.95 11.36
C LYS A 167 -4.82 -6.03 11.53
N LYS A 168 -5.14 -7.27 11.18
CA LYS A 168 -4.27 -8.43 11.27
C LYS A 168 -4.17 -9.06 9.89
N ILE A 169 -3.04 -8.88 9.22
CA ILE A 169 -2.90 -9.23 7.80
C ILE A 169 -1.76 -10.24 7.66
N ILE A 170 -2.10 -11.40 7.10
CA ILE A 170 -1.12 -12.40 6.71
C ILE A 170 -1.06 -12.45 5.20
N SER A 171 0.14 -12.25 4.67
CA SER A 171 0.39 -12.34 3.23
C SER A 171 1.16 -13.60 2.87
N THR A 172 1.00 -14.03 1.63
CA THR A 172 1.83 -15.10 1.05
C THR A 172 2.05 -14.88 -0.43
N GLY A 173 3.20 -15.36 -0.92
CA GLY A 173 3.58 -15.29 -2.31
C GLY A 173 4.89 -16.05 -2.56
N SER A 174 5.26 -16.16 -3.83
CA SER A 174 6.53 -16.72 -4.24
C SER A 174 7.69 -15.77 -3.99
N CYS A 175 8.90 -16.32 -3.88
CA CYS A 175 10.15 -15.56 -3.91
C CYS A 175 11.23 -16.28 -4.72
N GLY A 176 12.07 -15.52 -5.40
CA GLY A 176 13.33 -16.02 -5.95
C GLY A 176 14.34 -16.27 -4.82
N VAL A 177 15.12 -17.34 -4.92
CA VAL A 177 16.16 -17.64 -3.93
C VAL A 177 17.52 -17.14 -4.41
N LEU A 178 18.26 -16.50 -3.53
CA LEU A 178 19.61 -15.98 -3.79
C LEU A 178 20.70 -16.93 -3.29
N THR A 179 20.33 -17.94 -2.51
CA THR A 179 21.21 -18.96 -1.93
C THR A 179 20.72 -20.36 -2.27
N ASP A 180 21.47 -21.40 -1.89
CA ASP A 180 21.10 -22.79 -2.18
C ASP A 180 19.95 -23.25 -1.27
N LEU A 181 18.71 -23.00 -1.73
CA LEU A 181 17.46 -23.47 -1.14
C LEU A 181 16.70 -24.31 -2.16
N ALA A 182 16.04 -25.37 -1.73
CA ALA A 182 15.17 -26.15 -2.60
C ALA A 182 13.92 -25.36 -3.01
N GLU A 183 13.24 -25.80 -4.06
CA GLU A 183 11.93 -25.25 -4.45
C GLU A 183 10.84 -25.73 -3.48
N ASN A 184 9.82 -24.90 -3.28
CA ASN A 184 8.68 -25.19 -2.39
C ASN A 184 9.03 -25.25 -0.88
N GLU A 185 10.14 -24.67 -0.46
CA GLU A 185 10.42 -24.44 0.98
C GLU A 185 9.65 -23.20 1.46
N PHE A 186 9.11 -23.25 2.70
CA PHE A 186 8.47 -22.09 3.32
C PHE A 186 9.48 -21.25 4.09
N LEU A 187 9.36 -19.93 3.93
CA LEU A 187 10.25 -18.96 4.55
C LEU A 187 9.43 -17.87 5.26
N ILE A 188 9.96 -17.38 6.38
CA ILE A 188 9.33 -16.32 7.16
C ILE A 188 10.27 -15.12 7.17
N PRO A 189 9.94 -14.02 6.46
CA PRO A 189 10.73 -12.81 6.50
C PRO A 189 10.76 -12.21 7.91
N VAL A 190 11.97 -12.02 8.46
CA VAL A 190 12.16 -11.29 9.73
C VAL A 190 12.33 -9.80 9.48
N LYS A 191 12.95 -9.45 8.36
CA LYS A 191 13.09 -8.08 7.86
C LYS A 191 13.21 -8.09 6.35
N ALA A 192 12.85 -6.95 5.74
CA ALA A 192 12.95 -6.71 4.32
C ALA A 192 13.90 -5.55 4.01
N LEU A 193 14.77 -5.73 3.00
CA LEU A 193 15.61 -4.67 2.45
C LEU A 193 14.73 -3.82 1.51
N ARG A 194 14.73 -2.51 1.73
CA ARG A 194 13.86 -1.54 1.04
C ARG A 194 14.53 -1.03 -0.24
N ASP A 195 14.44 -1.79 -1.33
CA ASP A 195 14.97 -1.41 -2.65
C ASP A 195 13.83 -1.21 -3.67
N GLU A 196 12.72 -0.69 -3.18
CA GLU A 196 11.51 -0.31 -3.89
C GLU A 196 11.11 1.12 -3.53
N GLY A 197 10.17 1.72 -4.25
CA GLY A 197 9.80 3.12 -4.06
C GLY A 197 8.67 3.35 -3.04
N ALA A 198 7.74 2.42 -2.88
CA ALA A 198 6.49 2.66 -2.18
C ALA A 198 6.66 2.84 -0.66
N SER A 199 7.51 2.04 -0.02
CA SER A 199 7.70 2.08 1.43
C SER A 199 8.19 3.43 1.97
N TYR A 200 8.91 4.21 1.15
CA TYR A 200 9.41 5.53 1.51
C TYR A 200 8.31 6.59 1.66
N HIS A 201 7.13 6.36 1.07
CA HIS A 201 5.96 7.22 1.25
C HIS A 201 5.24 6.96 2.58
N TYR A 202 5.40 5.76 3.15
CA TYR A 202 4.77 5.37 4.41
C TYR A 202 5.64 5.61 5.63
N LEU A 203 6.95 5.39 5.53
CA LEU A 203 7.91 5.53 6.63
C LEU A 203 9.18 6.27 6.21
N PRO A 204 9.87 6.94 7.15
CA PRO A 204 11.16 7.57 6.88
C PRO A 204 12.15 6.61 6.24
N ALA A 205 13.09 7.15 5.48
CA ALA A 205 14.11 6.38 4.80
C ALA A 205 14.94 5.56 5.80
N SER A 206 15.06 4.27 5.52
CA SER A 206 15.94 3.32 6.21
C SER A 206 16.29 2.19 5.25
N ARG A 207 17.36 1.48 5.53
CA ARG A 207 17.81 0.39 4.64
C ARG A 207 16.92 -0.84 4.73
N TYR A 208 16.45 -1.14 5.94
CA TYR A 208 15.60 -2.30 6.23
C TYR A 208 14.35 -1.87 6.97
N ILE A 209 13.35 -2.74 6.92
CA ILE A 209 12.17 -2.69 7.76
C ILE A 209 12.00 -4.04 8.45
N GLU A 210 11.75 -4.02 9.77
CA GLU A 210 11.44 -5.22 10.55
C GLU A 210 9.95 -5.56 10.42
N LEU A 211 9.63 -6.85 10.31
CA LEU A 211 8.25 -7.33 10.34
C LEU A 211 7.74 -7.46 11.79
N ASP A 212 6.41 -7.43 11.97
CA ASP A 212 5.76 -7.54 13.29
C ASP A 212 6.15 -8.88 13.97
N LYS A 213 6.83 -8.77 15.11
CA LYS A 213 7.31 -9.94 15.84
C LYS A 213 6.16 -10.84 16.32
N ASN A 214 5.04 -10.27 16.77
CA ASN A 214 3.94 -11.06 17.31
C ASN A 214 3.28 -11.90 16.21
N ILE A 215 3.13 -11.31 15.02
CA ILE A 215 2.59 -12.05 13.87
C ILE A 215 3.58 -13.11 13.39
N ARG A 216 4.87 -12.79 13.35
CA ARG A 216 5.91 -13.76 13.01
C ARG A 216 5.92 -14.93 13.97
N ASP A 217 5.91 -14.69 15.28
CA ASP A 217 5.86 -15.74 16.29
C ASP A 217 4.59 -16.63 16.10
N ALA A 218 3.45 -16.04 15.75
CA ALA A 218 2.22 -16.80 15.47
C ALA A 218 2.34 -17.66 14.20
N ILE A 219 2.99 -17.14 13.15
CA ILE A 219 3.29 -17.92 11.94
C ILE A 219 4.17 -19.11 12.30
N GLU A 220 5.28 -18.91 13.00
CA GLU A 220 6.21 -19.97 13.41
C GLU A 220 5.52 -21.05 14.24
N HIS A 221 4.76 -20.66 15.26
CA HIS A 221 4.00 -21.60 16.09
C HIS A 221 3.01 -22.43 15.25
N THR A 222 2.32 -21.81 14.29
CA THR A 222 1.36 -22.50 13.44
C THR A 222 2.05 -23.52 12.53
N LEU A 223 3.18 -23.15 11.90
CA LEU A 223 3.93 -24.05 11.04
C LEU A 223 4.51 -25.22 11.84
N LEU A 224 5.08 -24.96 13.03
CA LEU A 224 5.57 -25.99 13.93
C LEU A 224 4.48 -26.97 14.36
N ALA A 225 3.30 -26.47 14.74
CA ALA A 225 2.16 -27.30 15.15
C ALA A 225 1.65 -28.21 14.02
N GLN A 226 1.82 -27.80 12.77
CA GLN A 226 1.49 -28.60 11.58
C GLN A 226 2.65 -29.45 11.06
N ASN A 227 3.81 -29.46 11.73
CA ASN A 227 5.04 -30.12 11.29
C ASN A 227 5.51 -29.67 9.89
N ILE A 228 5.30 -28.40 9.56
CA ILE A 228 5.78 -27.79 8.32
C ILE A 228 7.17 -27.21 8.56
N PRO A 229 8.19 -27.67 7.84
CA PRO A 229 9.51 -27.09 7.93
C PRO A 229 9.51 -25.66 7.36
N PHE A 230 10.24 -24.78 8.02
CA PHE A 230 10.44 -23.39 7.58
C PHE A 230 11.81 -22.88 8.00
N ARG A 231 12.18 -21.73 7.45
CA ARG A 231 13.35 -20.94 7.84
C ARG A 231 13.00 -19.48 7.97
N GLU A 232 13.63 -18.77 8.89
CA GLU A 232 13.64 -17.32 8.86
C GLU A 232 14.51 -16.81 7.71
N CYS A 233 14.14 -15.68 7.11
CA CYS A 233 14.89 -15.08 6.01
C CYS A 233 14.97 -13.56 6.12
N VAL A 234 15.95 -12.98 5.42
CA VAL A 234 15.99 -11.57 5.06
C VAL A 234 15.65 -11.48 3.58
N THR A 235 14.54 -10.83 3.23
CA THR A 235 14.16 -10.68 1.84
C THR A 235 14.66 -9.35 1.27
N TRP A 236 15.01 -9.35 0.00
CA TRP A 236 15.26 -8.15 -0.78
C TRP A 236 14.00 -7.79 -1.55
N THR A 237 13.32 -6.70 -1.17
CA THR A 237 12.17 -6.18 -1.91
C THR A 237 12.66 -5.24 -3.00
N THR A 238 12.36 -5.52 -4.27
CA THR A 238 12.78 -4.71 -5.41
C THR A 238 11.65 -4.40 -6.39
N ASP A 239 11.64 -3.20 -6.98
CA ASP A 239 10.77 -2.85 -8.11
C ASP A 239 11.35 -3.30 -9.46
N GLY A 240 12.58 -3.78 -9.47
CA GLY A 240 13.36 -4.01 -10.68
C GLY A 240 13.61 -5.47 -11.02
N PHE A 241 12.56 -6.30 -11.20
CA PHE A 241 12.69 -7.73 -11.50
C PHE A 241 13.76 -8.05 -12.56
N PHE A 242 13.74 -7.38 -13.70
CA PHE A 242 14.76 -7.55 -14.75
C PHE A 242 16.07 -6.78 -14.49
N ARG A 243 16.23 -6.19 -13.31
CA ARG A 243 17.45 -5.50 -12.89
C ARG A 243 18.20 -6.21 -11.76
N GLU A 244 17.82 -7.42 -11.44
CA GLU A 244 18.52 -8.34 -10.54
C GLU A 244 19.81 -8.84 -11.22
N THR A 245 20.78 -7.93 -11.41
CA THR A 245 22.02 -8.23 -12.10
C THR A 245 22.91 -9.13 -11.26
N GLN A 246 23.86 -9.85 -11.88
CA GLN A 246 24.79 -10.74 -11.19
C GLN A 246 25.51 -10.06 -10.01
N ASP A 247 25.96 -8.81 -10.20
CA ASP A 247 26.65 -8.07 -9.17
C ASP A 247 25.70 -7.61 -8.06
N MET A 248 24.46 -7.25 -8.41
CA MET A 248 23.44 -6.92 -7.43
C MET A 248 23.08 -8.13 -6.57
N VAL A 249 22.87 -9.30 -7.17
CA VAL A 249 22.59 -10.53 -6.41
C VAL A 249 23.74 -10.84 -5.45
N ARG A 250 25.01 -10.83 -5.90
CA ARG A 250 26.16 -11.03 -5.04
C ARG A 250 26.23 -10.02 -3.90
N TYR A 251 25.91 -8.75 -4.19
CA TYR A 251 25.92 -7.69 -3.20
C TYR A 251 24.82 -7.90 -2.15
N ARG A 252 23.59 -8.26 -2.55
CA ARG A 252 22.49 -8.53 -1.63
C ARG A 252 22.75 -9.79 -0.77
N VAL A 253 23.31 -10.82 -1.34
CA VAL A 253 23.77 -12.01 -0.58
C VAL A 253 24.82 -11.64 0.46
N ALA A 254 25.79 -10.79 0.11
CA ALA A 254 26.81 -10.30 1.05
C ALA A 254 26.22 -9.46 2.19
N GLU A 255 25.04 -8.83 1.98
CA GLU A 255 24.28 -8.12 3.00
C GLU A 255 23.40 -9.06 3.87
N GLY A 256 23.34 -10.34 3.54
CA GLY A 256 22.56 -11.35 4.28
C GLY A 256 21.16 -11.60 3.72
N CYS A 257 20.80 -11.05 2.54
CA CYS A 257 19.55 -11.40 1.88
C CYS A 257 19.66 -12.84 1.33
N THR A 258 18.64 -13.64 1.55
CA THR A 258 18.54 -15.01 1.06
C THR A 258 17.48 -15.19 -0.01
N THR A 259 16.57 -14.21 -0.12
CA THR A 259 15.44 -14.20 -1.08
C THR A 259 15.27 -12.83 -1.69
N VAL A 260 14.54 -12.78 -2.80
CA VAL A 260 14.08 -11.58 -3.49
C VAL A 260 12.60 -11.71 -3.83
N GLU A 261 11.86 -10.61 -3.67
CA GLU A 261 10.45 -10.45 -4.02
C GLU A 261 10.16 -8.96 -4.25
N MET A 262 8.90 -8.57 -4.47
CA MET A 262 8.59 -7.22 -4.95
C MET A 262 7.71 -6.38 -4.00
N GLU A 263 7.27 -6.88 -2.81
CA GLU A 263 6.22 -6.20 -2.03
C GLU A 263 6.46 -6.11 -0.51
N CYS A 264 7.18 -7.02 0.10
CA CYS A 264 7.27 -7.20 1.56
C CYS A 264 7.58 -5.90 2.30
N ALA A 265 8.57 -5.15 1.85
CA ALA A 265 8.97 -3.89 2.51
C ALA A 265 7.87 -2.84 2.45
N ALA A 266 7.19 -2.70 1.32
CA ALA A 266 6.11 -1.74 1.14
C ALA A 266 4.89 -2.10 1.99
N LEU A 267 4.51 -3.38 2.04
CA LEU A 267 3.39 -3.87 2.86
C LEU A 267 3.67 -3.69 4.35
N ALA A 268 4.87 -4.04 4.80
CA ALA A 268 5.27 -3.81 6.19
C ALA A 268 5.25 -2.32 6.55
N ALA A 269 5.69 -1.44 5.65
CA ALA A 269 5.68 0.00 5.87
C ALA A 269 4.25 0.57 5.91
N CYS A 270 3.38 0.14 5.00
CA CYS A 270 1.97 0.50 4.97
C CYS A 270 1.27 0.09 6.28
N ALA A 271 1.43 -1.16 6.71
CA ALA A 271 0.85 -1.68 7.94
C ALA A 271 1.32 -0.88 9.17
N GLN A 272 2.63 -0.65 9.32
CA GLN A 272 3.18 0.13 10.44
C GLN A 272 2.65 1.57 10.44
N LYS A 273 2.59 2.24 9.29
CA LYS A 273 2.03 3.60 9.18
C LYS A 273 0.57 3.66 9.60
N ARG A 274 -0.22 2.63 9.27
CA ARG A 274 -1.66 2.55 9.53
C ARG A 274 -2.01 1.87 10.86
N GLY A 275 -1.03 1.42 11.62
CA GLY A 275 -1.24 0.74 12.92
C GLY A 275 -1.92 -0.61 12.77
N ALA A 276 -1.62 -1.35 11.71
CA ALA A 276 -2.01 -2.74 11.49
C ALA A 276 -0.81 -3.66 11.70
N SER A 277 -1.07 -4.91 12.08
CA SER A 277 -0.08 -5.97 12.21
C SER A 277 0.04 -6.74 10.91
N PHE A 278 1.27 -6.97 10.45
CA PHE A 278 1.57 -7.64 9.18
C PHE A 278 2.64 -8.69 9.32
N GLY A 279 2.41 -9.85 8.71
CA GLY A 279 3.41 -10.89 8.52
C GLY A 279 3.25 -11.58 7.17
N GLN A 280 4.30 -12.27 6.74
CA GLN A 280 4.33 -12.92 5.43
C GLN A 280 4.90 -14.32 5.52
N ILE A 281 4.31 -15.24 4.76
CA ILE A 281 4.84 -16.57 4.49
C ILE A 281 5.25 -16.57 3.01
N LEU A 282 6.54 -16.66 2.74
CA LEU A 282 7.04 -16.86 1.39
C LEU A 282 7.21 -18.35 1.10
N TYR A 283 7.10 -18.73 -0.15
CA TYR A 283 7.56 -20.03 -0.63
C TYR A 283 8.55 -19.84 -1.78
N THR A 284 9.59 -20.68 -1.78
CA THR A 284 10.66 -20.61 -2.78
C THR A 284 10.16 -21.07 -4.14
N ALA A 285 10.49 -20.30 -5.16
CA ALA A 285 10.14 -20.56 -6.56
C ALA A 285 11.42 -20.78 -7.39
N ASP A 286 11.78 -19.81 -8.21
CA ASP A 286 12.98 -19.82 -9.04
C ASP A 286 14.27 -19.59 -8.26
N SER A 287 15.42 -19.75 -8.91
CA SER A 287 16.72 -19.59 -8.26
C SER A 287 17.69 -18.73 -9.05
N LEU A 288 18.22 -17.71 -8.37
CA LEU A 288 19.30 -16.84 -8.79
C LEU A 288 20.62 -17.19 -8.09
N ALA A 289 20.68 -18.27 -7.29
CA ALA A 289 21.88 -18.69 -6.56
C ALA A 289 23.08 -18.92 -7.50
N ASN A 290 22.83 -19.46 -8.69
CA ASN A 290 23.81 -19.45 -9.77
C ASN A 290 23.63 -18.20 -10.63
N VAL A 291 24.35 -17.13 -10.32
CA VAL A 291 24.24 -15.85 -11.03
C VAL A 291 24.60 -15.88 -12.52
N LEU A 292 25.16 -16.98 -13.02
CA LEU A 292 25.49 -17.17 -14.42
C LEU A 292 24.33 -17.82 -15.20
N LYS A 293 23.40 -18.49 -14.50
CA LYS A 293 22.30 -19.23 -15.11
C LYS A 293 21.09 -19.21 -14.19
N HIS A 294 20.07 -18.46 -14.58
CA HIS A 294 18.76 -18.50 -13.92
C HIS A 294 18.17 -19.92 -14.01
N ASP A 295 17.63 -20.40 -12.91
CA ASP A 295 16.91 -21.67 -12.81
C ASP A 295 15.43 -21.39 -12.52
N GLU A 296 14.59 -21.48 -13.55
CA GLU A 296 13.16 -21.18 -13.47
C GLU A 296 12.40 -22.19 -12.59
N ARG A 297 12.87 -23.43 -12.46
CA ARG A 297 12.17 -24.51 -11.76
C ARG A 297 10.74 -24.67 -12.23
N ASP A 298 9.78 -24.92 -11.32
CA ASP A 298 8.34 -24.91 -11.63
C ASP A 298 7.59 -23.72 -10.97
N TRP A 299 8.32 -22.65 -10.66
CA TRP A 299 7.79 -21.41 -10.06
C TRP A 299 7.06 -21.62 -8.73
N GLY A 300 7.38 -22.68 -8.00
CA GLY A 300 6.79 -22.98 -6.70
C GLY A 300 5.32 -23.39 -6.75
N LYS A 301 4.81 -23.81 -7.89
CA LYS A 301 3.38 -24.11 -8.12
C LYS A 301 2.77 -25.09 -7.12
N ASN A 302 3.56 -26.02 -6.60
CA ASN A 302 3.08 -27.01 -5.63
C ASN A 302 2.79 -26.41 -4.25
N SER A 303 3.23 -25.16 -3.98
CA SER A 303 3.04 -24.50 -2.69
C SER A 303 1.78 -23.61 -2.60
N LEU A 304 1.16 -23.23 -3.72
CA LEU A 304 0.10 -22.19 -3.74
C LEU A 304 -1.03 -22.50 -2.75
N ARG A 305 -1.64 -23.68 -2.88
CA ARG A 305 -2.78 -24.09 -2.02
C ARG A 305 -2.36 -24.18 -0.55
N LYS A 306 -1.22 -24.83 -0.28
CA LYS A 306 -0.71 -24.98 1.07
C LYS A 306 -0.34 -23.65 1.71
N ALA A 307 0.25 -22.73 0.96
CA ALA A 307 0.59 -21.38 1.43
C ALA A 307 -0.67 -20.60 1.87
N LEU A 308 -1.74 -20.68 1.07
CA LEU A 308 -3.03 -20.08 1.42
C LEU A 308 -3.61 -20.68 2.70
N GLU A 309 -3.67 -22.01 2.80
CA GLU A 309 -4.16 -22.73 3.97
C GLU A 309 -3.36 -22.41 5.24
N LEU A 310 -2.04 -22.26 5.14
CA LEU A 310 -1.18 -21.85 6.26
C LEU A 310 -1.53 -20.43 6.73
N CYS A 311 -1.76 -19.48 5.81
CA CYS A 311 -2.18 -18.13 6.19
C CYS A 311 -3.51 -18.13 6.94
N ILE A 312 -4.49 -18.94 6.50
CA ILE A 312 -5.78 -19.08 7.16
C ILE A 312 -5.62 -19.70 8.55
N ALA A 313 -4.78 -20.73 8.67
CA ALA A 313 -4.47 -21.35 9.96
C ALA A 313 -3.81 -20.38 10.94
N VAL A 314 -2.91 -19.50 10.47
CA VAL A 314 -2.34 -18.44 11.32
C VAL A 314 -3.41 -17.49 11.81
N LEU A 315 -4.38 -17.10 10.97
CA LEU A 315 -5.48 -16.22 11.39
C LEU A 315 -6.32 -16.83 12.52
N GLN A 316 -6.39 -18.15 12.65
CA GLN A 316 -7.09 -18.80 13.76
C GLN A 316 -6.37 -18.61 15.11
N THR A 317 -5.08 -18.31 15.11
CA THR A 317 -4.25 -18.20 16.31
C THR A 317 -4.04 -16.75 16.80
N ILE A 318 -4.42 -15.75 16.02
CA ILE A 318 -4.20 -14.32 16.32
C ILE A 318 -5.48 -13.54 16.52
#